data_d028198327fc9a7374d92f8269bcbef9
#
_entry.id   d028198327fc9a7374d92f8269bcbef9
#
_cell.length_a   1.000
_cell.length_b   1.000
_cell.length_c   1.000
_cell.angle_alpha   90.00
_cell.angle_beta   90.00
_cell.angle_gamma   90.00
#
_symmetry.space_group_name_H-M   'P 1'
#
loop_
_entity.id
_entity.type
_entity.pdbx_description
1 polymer ?
#
loop_
_entity_poly.entity_id
_entity_poly.type
_entity_poly.pdbx_seq_one_letter_code
_entity_poly.pdbx_strand_id
1 'polypeptide(L)'
;MLIKNVNIYTEEKKFVPGMIVIKDGQIEAVLDENAHVDTASQEEILDGKGNYAIPGLIDLHFHGCKGYDFCDGTMEALEAIAQYEASVGVTAICPATMTLPVSQLEDILAVGAAYKKWQETTKNNGSDLIGVNMEGPFISKVKKGAQDERNIIPCSEEIYHRFQKAADGLVKYIAVAPEENNAVPFIENVKKEVHVSLAHTNSNYEKAKEAF
;
A
#
# COMPACT_ATOMS: atom_id res chain seq x y z
N MET A 1 -15.97 21.41 -3.87
CA MET A 1 -14.66 22.07 -4.12
C MET A 1 -14.40 22.14 -5.62
N LEU A 2 -13.84 23.25 -6.10
CA LEU A 2 -13.37 23.40 -7.48
C LEU A 2 -11.86 23.62 -7.49
N ILE A 3 -11.12 22.79 -8.23
CA ILE A 3 -9.70 23.04 -8.54
C ILE A 3 -9.65 23.60 -9.94
N LYS A 4 -9.13 24.84 -10.12
CA LYS A 4 -9.03 25.51 -11.42
C LYS A 4 -7.58 25.82 -11.76
N ASN A 5 -7.34 26.17 -13.04
CA ASN A 5 -6.02 26.57 -13.54
C ASN A 5 -4.95 25.49 -13.24
N VAL A 6 -5.22 24.27 -13.68
CA VAL A 6 -4.33 23.10 -13.56
C VAL A 6 -4.12 22.43 -14.90
N ASN A 7 -2.97 21.79 -15.08
CA ASN A 7 -2.69 20.87 -16.18
C ASN A 7 -3.00 19.44 -15.70
N ILE A 8 -4.10 18.88 -16.18
CA ILE A 8 -4.63 17.59 -15.71
C ILE A 8 -4.04 16.46 -16.53
N TYR A 9 -3.53 15.41 -15.87
CA TYR A 9 -3.10 14.18 -16.53
C TYR A 9 -4.31 13.34 -16.91
N THR A 10 -4.49 13.07 -18.22
CA THR A 10 -5.65 12.36 -18.75
C THR A 10 -5.38 10.89 -19.04
N GLU A 11 -6.44 10.12 -19.34
CA GLU A 11 -6.36 8.71 -19.76
C GLU A 11 -5.53 8.54 -21.04
N GLU A 12 -5.50 9.56 -21.94
CA GLU A 12 -4.65 9.55 -23.13
C GLU A 12 -3.16 9.80 -22.82
N LYS A 13 -2.78 9.80 -21.54
CA LYS A 13 -1.39 10.03 -21.07
C LYS A 13 -0.84 11.39 -21.50
N LYS A 14 -1.67 12.42 -21.45
CA LYS A 14 -1.32 13.81 -21.79
C LYS A 14 -1.72 14.74 -20.65
N PHE A 15 -1.03 15.87 -20.57
CA PHE A 15 -1.47 16.98 -19.73
C PHE A 15 -2.30 17.95 -20.56
N VAL A 16 -3.49 18.27 -20.07
CA VAL A 16 -4.39 19.26 -20.68
C VAL A 16 -4.80 20.32 -19.65
N PRO A 17 -4.85 21.60 -20.02
CA PRO A 17 -5.37 22.63 -19.14
C PRO A 17 -6.84 22.34 -18.82
N GLY A 18 -7.23 22.54 -17.55
CA GLY A 18 -8.61 22.23 -17.16
C GLY A 18 -8.93 22.55 -15.71
N MET A 19 -10.08 22.04 -15.29
CA MET A 19 -10.63 22.16 -13.94
C MET A 19 -11.12 20.82 -13.45
N ILE A 20 -11.07 20.61 -12.12
CA ILE A 20 -11.59 19.41 -11.45
C ILE A 20 -12.66 19.84 -10.45
N VAL A 21 -13.86 19.27 -10.58
CA VAL A 21 -14.96 19.44 -9.62
C VAL A 21 -14.96 18.24 -8.67
N ILE A 22 -14.89 18.52 -7.37
CA ILE A 22 -14.92 17.51 -6.30
C ILE A 22 -16.18 17.74 -5.47
N LYS A 23 -16.95 16.67 -5.28
CA LYS A 23 -18.13 16.64 -4.45
C LYS A 23 -18.13 15.38 -3.59
N ASP A 24 -18.44 15.54 -2.32
CA ASP A 24 -18.50 14.42 -1.35
C ASP A 24 -17.22 13.54 -1.35
N GLY A 25 -16.05 14.18 -1.51
CA GLY A 25 -14.77 13.49 -1.57
C GLY A 25 -14.47 12.73 -2.87
N GLN A 26 -15.33 12.87 -3.90
CA GLN A 26 -15.19 12.20 -5.19
C GLN A 26 -14.97 13.23 -6.31
N ILE A 27 -14.22 12.85 -7.34
CA ILE A 27 -14.13 13.63 -8.58
C ILE A 27 -15.48 13.51 -9.31
N GLU A 28 -16.26 14.59 -9.30
CA GLU A 28 -17.56 14.66 -9.99
C GLU A 28 -17.37 14.91 -11.50
N ALA A 29 -16.42 15.78 -11.86
CA ALA A 29 -16.12 16.11 -13.24
C ALA A 29 -14.69 16.58 -13.45
N VAL A 30 -14.16 16.29 -14.63
CA VAL A 30 -12.95 16.90 -15.19
C VAL A 30 -13.39 17.71 -16.41
N LEU A 31 -13.11 19.01 -16.41
CA LEU A 31 -13.65 19.97 -17.36
C LEU A 31 -12.53 20.69 -18.11
N ASP A 32 -12.81 21.12 -19.33
CA ASP A 32 -11.94 22.04 -20.08
C ASP A 32 -11.77 23.38 -19.36
N GLU A 33 -10.64 24.06 -19.56
CA GLU A 33 -10.32 25.32 -18.91
C GLU A 33 -11.34 26.46 -19.21
N ASN A 34 -12.04 26.37 -20.35
CA ASN A 34 -13.05 27.35 -20.77
C ASN A 34 -14.48 26.93 -20.39
N ALA A 35 -14.67 25.78 -19.73
CA ALA A 35 -15.98 25.35 -19.31
C ALA A 35 -16.60 26.34 -18.31
N HIS A 36 -17.90 26.60 -18.48
CA HIS A 36 -18.62 27.44 -17.53
C HIS A 36 -18.95 26.64 -16.27
N VAL A 37 -18.41 27.07 -15.13
CA VAL A 37 -18.70 26.48 -13.81
C VAL A 37 -19.32 27.60 -12.96
N ASP A 38 -20.46 27.34 -12.35
CA ASP A 38 -21.03 28.25 -11.34
C ASP A 38 -20.15 28.22 -10.07
N THR A 39 -19.24 29.19 -10.00
CA THR A 39 -18.32 29.34 -8.88
C THR A 39 -19.00 29.80 -7.59
N ALA A 40 -20.20 30.41 -7.68
CA ALA A 40 -20.93 30.84 -6.50
C ALA A 40 -21.51 29.66 -5.70
N SER A 41 -21.72 28.54 -6.35
CA SER A 41 -22.19 27.29 -5.71
C SER A 41 -21.07 26.46 -5.09
N GLN A 42 -19.78 26.83 -5.26
CA GLN A 42 -18.65 26.09 -4.74
C GLN A 42 -18.24 26.60 -3.37
N GLU A 43 -18.23 25.71 -2.37
CA GLU A 43 -17.83 26.03 -0.99
C GLU A 43 -16.32 26.38 -0.89
N GLU A 44 -15.51 25.79 -1.75
CA GLU A 44 -14.05 25.98 -1.77
C GLU A 44 -13.53 26.01 -3.21
N ILE A 45 -12.62 26.96 -3.49
CA ILE A 45 -11.96 27.09 -4.78
C ILE A 45 -10.46 27.12 -4.57
N LEU A 46 -9.76 26.14 -5.17
CA LEU A 46 -8.31 26.06 -5.20
C LEU A 46 -7.81 26.52 -6.58
N ASP A 47 -6.97 27.55 -6.60
CA ASP A 47 -6.23 27.93 -7.80
C ASP A 47 -4.90 27.16 -7.89
N GLY A 48 -4.82 26.28 -8.86
CA GLY A 48 -3.62 25.46 -9.09
C GLY A 48 -2.45 26.22 -9.75
N LYS A 49 -2.63 27.50 -10.15
CA LYS A 49 -1.58 28.38 -10.69
C LYS A 49 -0.79 27.77 -11.86
N GLY A 50 -1.44 26.99 -12.69
CA GLY A 50 -0.81 26.29 -13.81
C GLY A 50 0.01 25.05 -13.43
N ASN A 51 -0.04 24.60 -12.17
CA ASN A 51 0.61 23.37 -11.74
C ASN A 51 -0.06 22.13 -12.34
N TYR A 52 0.57 21.00 -12.17
CA TYR A 52 0.10 19.72 -12.66
C TYR A 52 -0.80 19.03 -11.65
N ALA A 53 -1.92 18.48 -12.13
CA ALA A 53 -2.81 17.61 -11.38
C ALA A 53 -2.63 16.18 -11.90
N ILE A 54 -2.20 15.28 -11.02
CA ILE A 54 -2.03 13.87 -11.30
C ILE A 54 -2.83 13.04 -10.27
N PRO A 55 -3.17 11.78 -10.56
CA PRO A 55 -3.63 10.86 -9.52
C PRO A 55 -2.62 10.78 -8.39
N GLY A 56 -3.10 10.65 -7.17
CA GLY A 56 -2.23 10.44 -6.02
C GLY A 56 -1.35 9.21 -6.22
N LEU A 57 -0.10 9.28 -5.77
CA LEU A 57 0.82 8.15 -5.84
C LEU A 57 0.40 7.06 -4.83
N ILE A 58 0.73 5.81 -5.15
CA ILE A 58 0.50 4.66 -4.28
C ILE A 58 1.86 4.00 -4.02
N ASP A 59 2.25 3.88 -2.75
CA ASP A 59 3.44 3.13 -2.38
C ASP A 59 3.05 1.74 -1.88
N LEU A 60 3.52 0.72 -2.59
CA LEU A 60 3.18 -0.68 -2.32
C LEU A 60 4.29 -1.43 -1.58
N HIS A 61 5.47 -0.81 -1.36
CA HIS A 61 6.58 -1.47 -0.70
C HIS A 61 7.59 -0.47 -0.12
N PHE A 62 7.51 -0.26 1.17
CA PHE A 62 8.47 0.50 1.97
C PHE A 62 8.35 0.02 3.43
N HIS A 63 9.38 0.20 4.25
CA HIS A 63 9.37 -0.26 5.64
C HIS A 63 8.97 0.84 6.62
N GLY A 64 9.37 2.06 6.34
CA GLY A 64 9.07 3.20 7.19
C GLY A 64 9.79 4.47 6.74
N CYS A 65 9.57 5.54 7.48
CA CYS A 65 10.18 6.85 7.25
C CYS A 65 10.18 7.68 8.54
N LYS A 66 10.88 8.81 8.52
CA LYS A 66 10.92 9.76 9.67
C LYS A 66 11.40 9.16 10.99
N GLY A 67 12.16 8.07 10.95
CA GLY A 67 12.64 7.38 12.15
C GLY A 67 11.67 6.36 12.72
N TYR A 68 10.56 6.11 12.05
CA TYR A 68 9.59 5.06 12.36
C TYR A 68 9.62 3.95 11.32
N ASP A 69 9.30 2.73 11.76
CA ASP A 69 9.12 1.54 10.92
C ASP A 69 7.70 0.99 11.13
N PHE A 70 7.12 0.39 10.10
CA PHE A 70 5.83 -0.30 10.25
C PHE A 70 5.88 -1.38 11.32
N CYS A 71 7.03 -2.04 11.44
CA CYS A 71 7.28 -3.07 12.45
C CYS A 71 7.51 -2.55 13.87
N ASP A 72 7.50 -1.22 14.10
CA ASP A 72 7.39 -0.68 15.47
C ASP A 72 6.05 -1.06 16.12
N GLY A 73 5.04 -1.38 15.31
CA GLY A 73 3.75 -1.91 15.76
C GLY A 73 3.00 -0.93 16.67
N THR A 74 3.03 0.36 16.37
CA THR A 74 2.35 1.39 17.15
C THR A 74 1.50 2.31 16.28
N MET A 75 0.40 2.82 16.86
CA MET A 75 -0.45 3.81 16.18
C MET A 75 0.32 5.08 15.83
N GLU A 76 1.21 5.52 16.71
CA GLU A 76 2.07 6.70 16.51
C GLU A 76 2.97 6.55 15.29
N ALA A 77 3.62 5.40 15.14
CA ALA A 77 4.48 5.12 13.98
C ALA A 77 3.68 5.18 12.66
N LEU A 78 2.52 4.51 12.62
CA LEU A 78 1.65 4.51 11.45
C LEU A 78 1.13 5.90 11.10
N GLU A 79 0.74 6.70 12.09
CA GLU A 79 0.29 8.07 11.86
C GLU A 79 1.40 8.96 11.30
N ALA A 80 2.61 8.89 11.89
CA ALA A 80 3.77 9.65 11.42
C ALA A 80 4.18 9.26 9.98
N ILE A 81 4.19 7.97 9.68
CA ILE A 81 4.46 7.44 8.35
C ILE A 81 3.41 7.94 7.35
N ALA A 82 2.13 7.77 7.64
CA ALA A 82 1.05 8.15 6.73
C ALA A 82 1.03 9.66 6.46
N GLN A 83 1.30 10.49 7.47
CA GLN A 83 1.38 11.94 7.32
C GLN A 83 2.56 12.36 6.44
N TYR A 84 3.72 11.71 6.60
CA TYR A 84 4.88 12.00 5.77
C TYR A 84 4.62 11.60 4.31
N GLU A 85 4.12 10.39 4.06
CA GLU A 85 3.81 9.91 2.72
C GLU A 85 2.81 10.83 2.00
N ALA A 86 1.76 11.28 2.70
CA ALA A 86 0.82 12.26 2.15
C ALA A 86 1.53 13.60 1.80
N SER A 87 2.49 14.04 2.61
CA SER A 87 3.23 15.29 2.39
C SER A 87 4.09 15.29 1.12
N VAL A 88 4.43 14.11 0.60
CA VAL A 88 5.21 13.92 -0.64
C VAL A 88 4.37 13.44 -1.82
N GLY A 89 3.02 13.45 -1.68
CA GLY A 89 2.09 13.15 -2.77
C GLY A 89 1.67 11.69 -2.88
N VAL A 90 2.10 10.83 -1.96
CA VAL A 90 1.59 9.46 -1.82
C VAL A 90 0.26 9.54 -1.07
N THR A 91 -0.81 9.06 -1.68
CA THR A 91 -2.17 9.13 -1.10
C THR A 91 -2.64 7.81 -0.51
N ALA A 92 -1.99 6.70 -0.90
CA ALA A 92 -2.30 5.37 -0.39
C ALA A 92 -1.00 4.58 -0.16
N ILE A 93 -0.96 3.81 0.92
CA ILE A 93 0.21 3.07 1.38
C ILE A 93 -0.09 1.60 1.65
N CYS A 94 0.88 0.76 1.32
CA CYS A 94 0.91 -0.66 1.65
C CYS A 94 2.30 -0.99 2.22
N PRO A 95 2.58 -0.65 3.50
CA PRO A 95 3.89 -0.82 4.10
C PRO A 95 4.29 -2.29 4.18
N ALA A 96 5.59 -2.56 4.11
CA ALA A 96 6.17 -3.89 4.18
C ALA A 96 6.58 -4.26 5.61
N THR A 97 6.34 -5.52 5.98
CA THR A 97 6.88 -6.09 7.22
C THR A 97 8.34 -6.49 7.06
N MET A 98 9.04 -6.66 8.18
CA MET A 98 10.27 -7.44 8.24
C MET A 98 9.95 -8.91 8.60
N THR A 99 10.93 -9.79 8.40
CA THR A 99 10.84 -11.19 8.84
C THR A 99 11.10 -11.27 10.35
N LEU A 100 10.04 -11.35 11.12
CA LEU A 100 10.03 -11.35 12.59
C LEU A 100 9.35 -12.62 13.12
N PRO A 101 9.43 -12.92 14.44
CA PRO A 101 8.66 -14.00 15.04
C PRO A 101 7.19 -13.92 14.71
N VAL A 102 6.53 -15.05 14.46
CA VAL A 102 5.12 -15.12 14.05
C VAL A 102 4.20 -14.33 14.99
N SER A 103 4.36 -14.50 16.32
CA SER A 103 3.55 -13.76 17.29
C SER A 103 3.74 -12.24 17.23
N GLN A 104 4.97 -11.79 17.00
CA GLN A 104 5.25 -10.36 16.87
C GLN A 104 4.62 -9.79 15.57
N LEU A 105 4.66 -10.55 14.48
CA LEU A 105 3.97 -10.16 13.24
C LEU A 105 2.45 -10.06 13.46
N GLU A 106 1.86 -10.99 14.19
CA GLU A 106 0.43 -10.93 14.53
C GLU A 106 0.09 -9.66 15.32
N ASP A 107 0.91 -9.26 16.29
CA ASP A 107 0.71 -8.04 17.09
C ASP A 107 0.83 -6.78 16.19
N ILE A 108 1.84 -6.71 15.32
CA ILE A 108 2.04 -5.60 14.38
C ILE A 108 0.84 -5.48 13.41
N LEU A 109 0.39 -6.61 12.86
CA LEU A 109 -0.73 -6.66 11.94
C LEU A 109 -2.05 -6.24 12.60
N ALA A 110 -2.25 -6.60 13.88
CA ALA A 110 -3.41 -6.16 14.65
C ALA A 110 -3.42 -4.65 14.87
N VAL A 111 -2.25 -4.03 15.09
CA VAL A 111 -2.14 -2.56 15.15
C VAL A 111 -2.45 -1.94 13.79
N GLY A 112 -1.99 -2.53 12.68
CA GLY A 112 -2.35 -2.10 11.33
C GLY A 112 -3.86 -2.10 11.10
N ALA A 113 -4.54 -3.18 11.52
CA ALA A 113 -6.00 -3.30 11.45
C ALA A 113 -6.72 -2.24 12.31
N ALA A 114 -6.22 -1.97 13.51
CA ALA A 114 -6.76 -0.94 14.39
C ALA A 114 -6.57 0.47 13.79
N TYR A 115 -5.42 0.74 13.19
CA TYR A 115 -5.12 2.00 12.52
C TYR A 115 -6.06 2.22 11.32
N LYS A 116 -6.30 1.22 10.50
CA LYS A 116 -7.23 1.31 9.37
C LYS A 116 -8.65 1.68 9.84
N LYS A 117 -9.16 1.01 10.87
CA LYS A 117 -10.46 1.33 11.46
C LYS A 117 -10.53 2.76 12.01
N TRP A 118 -9.43 3.22 12.63
CA TRP A 118 -9.33 4.60 13.09
C TRP A 118 -9.37 5.59 11.93
N GLN A 119 -8.66 5.33 10.82
CA GLN A 119 -8.71 6.18 9.63
C GLN A 119 -10.13 6.31 9.05
N GLU A 120 -10.93 5.24 9.05
CA GLU A 120 -12.29 5.23 8.52
C GLU A 120 -13.26 6.09 9.34
N THR A 121 -12.96 6.29 10.61
CA THR A 121 -13.83 7.03 11.55
C THR A 121 -13.31 8.43 11.88
N THR A 122 -12.10 8.77 11.45
CA THR A 122 -11.41 10.00 11.83
C THR A 122 -11.00 10.77 10.59
N LYS A 123 -11.29 12.08 10.53
CA LYS A 123 -10.67 12.94 9.52
C LYS A 123 -9.19 13.05 9.84
N ASN A 124 -8.37 12.44 9.03
CA ASN A 124 -6.92 12.54 9.10
C ASN A 124 -6.35 13.08 7.79
N ASN A 125 -5.14 13.60 7.81
CA ASN A 125 -4.44 14.15 6.64
C ASN A 125 -3.34 13.22 6.13
N GLY A 126 -3.31 11.97 6.60
CA GLY A 126 -2.35 10.96 6.19
C GLY A 126 -2.80 10.16 4.97
N SER A 127 -1.86 9.47 4.36
CA SER A 127 -2.12 8.50 3.30
C SER A 127 -3.00 7.36 3.81
N ASP A 128 -3.90 6.88 2.96
CA ASP A 128 -4.80 5.78 3.31
C ASP A 128 -4.02 4.46 3.39
N LEU A 129 -4.12 3.75 4.50
CA LEU A 129 -3.58 2.39 4.65
C LEU A 129 -4.49 1.41 3.88
N ILE A 130 -4.08 1.04 2.67
CA ILE A 130 -4.88 0.17 1.80
C ILE A 130 -4.55 -1.31 1.95
N GLY A 131 -3.46 -1.63 2.61
CA GLY A 131 -3.01 -3.00 2.82
C GLY A 131 -1.67 -3.08 3.53
N VAL A 132 -1.20 -4.31 3.69
CA VAL A 132 0.13 -4.65 4.18
C VAL A 132 0.80 -5.59 3.18
N ASN A 133 2.09 -5.37 2.92
CA ASN A 133 2.94 -6.21 2.10
C ASN A 133 3.85 -7.04 3.03
N MET A 134 3.58 -8.33 3.16
CA MET A 134 4.40 -9.19 4.01
C MET A 134 5.70 -9.57 3.31
N GLU A 135 6.82 -8.97 3.73
CA GLU A 135 8.16 -9.36 3.30
C GLU A 135 8.74 -10.42 4.24
N GLY A 136 8.45 -11.66 3.92
CA GLY A 136 8.67 -12.82 4.77
C GLY A 136 7.41 -13.21 5.57
N PRO A 137 7.49 -14.30 6.31
CA PRO A 137 8.64 -15.13 6.64
C PRO A 137 8.97 -16.27 5.63
N PHE A 138 8.28 -16.36 4.49
CA PHE A 138 8.34 -17.46 3.52
C PHE A 138 9.39 -17.20 2.42
N ILE A 139 10.56 -16.74 2.81
CA ILE A 139 11.65 -16.32 1.93
C ILE A 139 12.88 -17.22 2.04
N SER A 140 13.82 -17.10 1.10
CA SER A 140 15.02 -17.89 1.08
C SER A 140 16.09 -17.40 2.08
N LYS A 141 16.62 -18.30 2.89
CA LYS A 141 17.76 -18.00 3.77
C LYS A 141 18.99 -17.55 2.99
N VAL A 142 19.18 -18.08 1.77
CA VAL A 142 20.32 -17.73 0.91
C VAL A 142 20.22 -16.31 0.36
N LYS A 143 19.01 -15.80 0.16
CA LYS A 143 18.73 -14.49 -0.41
C LYS A 143 17.98 -13.56 0.56
N LYS A 144 18.13 -13.83 1.85
CA LYS A 144 17.43 -13.10 2.91
C LYS A 144 17.74 -11.60 2.98
N GLY A 145 18.87 -11.16 2.44
CA GLY A 145 19.29 -9.75 2.59
C GLY A 145 19.45 -9.37 4.06
N ALA A 146 18.78 -8.30 4.47
CA ALA A 146 18.78 -7.81 5.86
C ALA A 146 17.85 -8.59 6.80
N GLN A 147 17.03 -9.51 6.27
CA GLN A 147 16.07 -10.28 7.07
C GLN A 147 16.76 -11.22 8.06
N ASP A 148 16.13 -11.46 9.22
CA ASP A 148 16.67 -12.37 10.23
C ASP A 148 16.34 -13.83 9.88
N GLU A 149 17.38 -14.61 9.56
CA GLU A 149 17.24 -16.01 9.15
C GLU A 149 16.60 -16.93 10.21
N ARG A 150 16.64 -16.53 11.49
CA ARG A 150 16.05 -17.29 12.59
C ARG A 150 14.53 -17.33 12.52
N ASN A 151 13.93 -16.34 11.85
CA ASN A 151 12.50 -16.18 11.71
C ASN A 151 11.97 -16.64 10.34
N ILE A 152 12.87 -17.09 9.44
CA ILE A 152 12.47 -17.67 8.15
C ILE A 152 11.94 -19.08 8.39
N ILE A 153 10.72 -19.32 7.93
CA ILE A 153 10.00 -20.58 8.11
C ILE A 153 9.47 -21.10 6.76
N PRO A 154 9.19 -22.41 6.65
CA PRO A 154 8.54 -22.97 5.47
C PRO A 154 7.16 -22.33 5.22
N CYS A 155 6.73 -22.29 3.96
CA CYS A 155 5.39 -21.80 3.59
C CYS A 155 4.31 -22.61 4.31
N SER A 156 3.36 -21.90 4.93
CA SER A 156 2.26 -22.47 5.70
C SER A 156 0.99 -21.66 5.53
N GLU A 157 -0.05 -22.29 5.01
CA GLU A 157 -1.39 -21.69 4.90
C GLU A 157 -1.98 -21.36 6.27
N GLU A 158 -1.76 -22.23 7.27
CA GLU A 158 -2.21 -22.00 8.64
C GLU A 158 -1.64 -20.68 9.20
N ILE A 159 -0.32 -20.46 9.04
CA ILE A 159 0.35 -19.26 9.53
C ILE A 159 -0.12 -18.04 8.72
N TYR A 160 -0.26 -18.16 7.39
CA TYR A 160 -0.80 -17.09 6.55
C TYR A 160 -2.22 -16.68 7.00
N HIS A 161 -3.11 -17.65 7.25
CA HIS A 161 -4.46 -17.33 7.70
C HIS A 161 -4.49 -16.70 9.10
N ARG A 162 -3.53 -17.03 9.98
CA ARG A 162 -3.35 -16.34 11.26
C ARG A 162 -2.98 -14.88 11.03
N PHE A 163 -2.07 -14.60 10.11
CA PHE A 163 -1.71 -13.22 9.73
C PHE A 163 -2.91 -12.46 9.15
N GLN A 164 -3.64 -13.06 8.21
CA GLN A 164 -4.84 -12.44 7.66
C GLN A 164 -5.90 -12.14 8.73
N LYS A 165 -6.07 -13.05 9.67
CA LYS A 165 -6.99 -12.85 10.79
C LYS A 165 -6.54 -11.69 11.69
N ALA A 166 -5.27 -11.61 12.05
CA ALA A 166 -4.72 -10.53 12.86
C ALA A 166 -4.82 -9.18 12.14
N ALA A 167 -4.56 -9.17 10.84
CA ALA A 167 -4.64 -7.99 9.97
C ALA A 167 -6.08 -7.57 9.62
N ASP A 168 -7.11 -8.31 10.00
CA ASP A 168 -8.51 -8.10 9.58
C ASP A 168 -8.65 -8.00 8.03
N GLY A 169 -7.91 -8.85 7.30
CA GLY A 169 -7.93 -8.88 5.84
C GLY A 169 -7.03 -7.85 5.13
N LEU A 170 -6.18 -7.13 5.86
CA LEU A 170 -5.29 -6.11 5.28
C LEU A 170 -4.03 -6.68 4.61
N VAL A 171 -3.66 -7.94 4.75
CA VAL A 171 -2.54 -8.51 4.00
C VAL A 171 -2.95 -8.60 2.53
N LYS A 172 -2.37 -7.72 1.68
CA LYS A 172 -2.67 -7.66 0.24
C LYS A 172 -1.57 -8.27 -0.62
N TYR A 173 -0.34 -8.27 -0.11
CA TYR A 173 0.83 -8.84 -0.77
C TYR A 173 1.58 -9.74 0.19
N ILE A 174 2.19 -10.80 -0.34
CA ILE A 174 3.09 -11.68 0.41
C ILE A 174 4.26 -12.11 -0.48
N ALA A 175 5.48 -11.93 0.03
CA ALA A 175 6.69 -12.35 -0.63
C ALA A 175 6.95 -13.84 -0.35
N VAL A 176 7.25 -14.60 -1.41
CA VAL A 176 7.53 -16.04 -1.34
C VAL A 176 8.74 -16.37 -2.18
N ALA A 177 9.65 -17.17 -1.65
CA ALA A 177 10.72 -17.80 -2.41
C ALA A 177 10.23 -19.17 -2.92
N PRO A 178 10.04 -19.35 -4.24
CA PRO A 178 9.36 -20.55 -4.78
C PRO A 178 10.16 -21.83 -4.65
N GLU A 179 11.45 -21.76 -4.37
CA GLU A 179 12.31 -22.91 -4.09
C GLU A 179 12.18 -23.45 -2.66
N GLU A 180 11.55 -22.69 -1.77
CA GLU A 180 11.39 -23.10 -0.38
C GLU A 180 10.35 -24.22 -0.23
N ASN A 181 10.44 -24.96 0.87
CA ASN A 181 9.55 -26.08 1.14
C ASN A 181 8.08 -25.63 1.14
N ASN A 182 7.24 -26.38 0.44
CA ASN A 182 5.81 -26.17 0.32
C ASN A 182 5.40 -24.85 -0.41
N ALA A 183 6.33 -24.16 -1.07
CA ALA A 183 6.05 -22.85 -1.66
C ALA A 183 5.04 -22.92 -2.81
N VAL A 184 5.24 -23.81 -3.80
CA VAL A 184 4.34 -23.89 -4.96
C VAL A 184 2.92 -24.31 -4.56
N PRO A 185 2.69 -25.37 -3.76
CA PRO A 185 1.36 -25.68 -3.25
C PRO A 185 0.73 -24.50 -2.45
N PHE A 186 1.51 -23.84 -1.61
CA PHE A 186 1.08 -22.67 -0.87
C PHE A 186 0.58 -21.56 -1.83
N ILE A 187 1.38 -21.18 -2.83
CA ILE A 187 1.02 -20.16 -3.82
C ILE A 187 -0.29 -20.52 -4.51
N GLU A 188 -0.44 -21.76 -4.98
CA GLU A 188 -1.65 -22.25 -5.64
C GLU A 188 -2.89 -22.09 -4.77
N ASN A 189 -2.78 -22.31 -3.47
CA ASN A 189 -3.90 -22.24 -2.55
C ASN A 189 -4.28 -20.80 -2.17
N VAL A 190 -3.28 -19.90 -1.97
CA VAL A 190 -3.56 -18.53 -1.47
C VAL A 190 -3.69 -17.46 -2.56
N LYS A 191 -3.29 -17.72 -3.81
CA LYS A 191 -3.25 -16.73 -4.92
C LYS A 191 -4.60 -16.07 -5.26
N LYS A 192 -5.71 -16.62 -4.80
CA LYS A 192 -7.04 -16.02 -4.94
C LYS A 192 -7.38 -15.05 -3.81
N GLU A 193 -6.65 -15.09 -2.73
CA GLU A 193 -6.88 -14.32 -1.51
C GLU A 193 -5.89 -13.16 -1.36
N VAL A 194 -4.66 -13.36 -1.88
CA VAL A 194 -3.53 -12.42 -1.73
C VAL A 194 -2.69 -12.40 -3.00
N HIS A 195 -2.11 -11.23 -3.30
CA HIS A 195 -1.13 -11.13 -4.38
C HIS A 195 0.21 -11.70 -3.91
N VAL A 196 0.62 -12.81 -4.50
CA VAL A 196 1.92 -13.41 -4.21
C VAL A 196 2.98 -12.76 -5.09
N SER A 197 4.05 -12.27 -4.50
CA SER A 197 5.24 -11.79 -5.18
C SER A 197 6.40 -12.76 -4.98
N LEU A 198 7.14 -13.05 -6.04
CA LEU A 198 8.38 -13.84 -5.92
C LEU A 198 9.52 -12.90 -5.55
N ALA A 199 9.98 -12.98 -4.30
CA ALA A 199 11.02 -12.11 -3.75
C ALA A 199 11.93 -12.85 -2.77
N HIS A 200 13.12 -12.29 -2.51
CA HIS A 200 14.13 -12.91 -1.66
C HIS A 200 14.37 -14.38 -2.01
N THR A 201 14.50 -14.67 -3.31
CA THR A 201 14.57 -16.01 -3.87
C THR A 201 15.92 -16.27 -4.52
N ASN A 202 16.39 -17.50 -4.45
CA ASN A 202 17.53 -18.04 -5.19
C ASN A 202 17.07 -19.03 -6.28
N SER A 203 15.78 -19.02 -6.62
CA SER A 203 15.22 -19.91 -7.64
C SER A 203 15.83 -19.65 -9.02
N ASN A 204 15.89 -20.70 -9.82
CA ASN A 204 16.19 -20.58 -11.24
C ASN A 204 14.92 -20.21 -12.03
N TYR A 205 15.09 -19.96 -13.33
CA TYR A 205 14.00 -19.58 -14.23
C TYR A 205 12.84 -20.59 -14.23
N GLU A 206 13.17 -21.89 -14.31
CA GLU A 206 12.13 -22.94 -14.41
C GLU A 206 11.27 -22.99 -13.15
N LYS A 207 11.91 -22.87 -11.97
CA LYS A 207 11.19 -22.87 -10.69
C LYS A 207 10.36 -21.60 -10.50
N ALA A 208 10.88 -20.44 -10.88
CA ALA A 208 10.11 -19.19 -10.84
C ALA A 208 8.90 -19.25 -11.79
N LYS A 209 9.09 -19.79 -12.99
CA LYS A 209 8.01 -19.95 -13.97
C LYS A 209 6.93 -20.94 -13.52
N GLU A 210 7.30 -22.01 -12.81
CA GLU A 210 6.35 -22.96 -12.22
C GLU A 210 5.44 -22.26 -11.18
N ALA A 211 5.99 -21.33 -10.42
CA ALA A 211 5.30 -20.62 -9.35
C ALA A 211 4.44 -19.43 -9.84
N PHE A 212 4.66 -18.96 -11.07
CA PHE A 212 3.98 -17.82 -11.68
C PHE A 212 2.70 -18.25 -12.40
#